data_6f3f73c880a4a4782e837bb97ee18701
#
_entry.id   6f3f73c880a4a4782e837bb97ee18701
#
_cell.length_a   1.000
_cell.length_b   1.000
_cell.length_c   1.000
_cell.angle_alpha   90.00
_cell.angle_beta   90.00
_cell.angle_gamma   90.00
#
_symmetry.space_group_name_H-M   'P 1'
#
loop_
_entity.id
_entity.type
_entity.pdbx_description
1 polymer ?
#
loop_
_entity_poly.entity_id
_entity_poly.type
_entity_poly.pdbx_seq_one_letter_code
_entity_poly.pdbx_strand_id
1 'polypeptide(L)'
;IGDEIRPGIVHRIDKDTSGLLVIAKNNNAHENLSKQFSEHSIHRIYHLMVWGKLRPQKGKIETLITRSSKNRQLMEVGVSKGKKAITNYKTLEVFENEKIPTLSLV
;
A
#
# COMPACT_ATOMS: atom_id res chain seq x y z
N ILE A 1 19.76 14.74 -8.35
CA ILE A 1 18.36 14.57 -8.76
C ILE A 1 17.48 14.54 -7.51
N GLY A 2 16.84 15.67 -7.23
CA GLY A 2 16.07 15.80 -6.00
C GLY A 2 16.94 15.77 -4.76
N ASP A 3 16.80 14.74 -3.92
CA ASP A 3 17.56 14.55 -2.68
C ASP A 3 18.98 14.05 -2.99
N GLU A 4 20.01 14.69 -2.38
CA GLU A 4 21.40 14.27 -2.55
C GLU A 4 21.71 12.92 -1.88
N ILE A 5 20.99 12.57 -0.80
CA ILE A 5 21.19 11.32 -0.06
C ILE A 5 20.51 10.15 -0.79
N ARG A 6 19.34 10.39 -1.35
CA ARG A 6 18.55 9.39 -2.07
C ARG A 6 18.08 9.97 -3.40
N PRO A 7 19.01 10.15 -4.35
CA PRO A 7 18.68 10.78 -5.62
C PRO A 7 17.68 9.95 -6.43
N GLY A 8 16.69 10.64 -7.01
CA GLY A 8 15.70 10.03 -7.87
C GLY A 8 14.57 9.27 -7.16
N ILE A 9 14.60 9.17 -5.84
CA ILE A 9 13.58 8.46 -5.07
C ILE A 9 12.34 9.33 -4.90
N VAL A 10 11.19 8.84 -5.31
CA VAL A 10 9.90 9.54 -5.26
C VAL A 10 8.86 8.79 -4.46
N HIS A 11 9.10 7.53 -4.14
CA HIS A 11 8.25 6.71 -3.28
C HIS A 11 9.06 5.58 -2.67
N ARG A 12 8.40 4.76 -1.87
CA ARG A 12 9.02 3.61 -1.25
C ARG A 12 8.08 2.41 -1.28
N ILE A 13 8.63 1.22 -1.13
CA ILE A 13 7.88 0.00 -0.82
C ILE A 13 8.24 -0.46 0.59
N ASP A 14 7.35 -1.21 1.20
CA ASP A 14 7.54 -1.72 2.55
C ASP A 14 8.61 -2.83 2.58
N LYS A 15 9.18 -3.07 3.77
CA LYS A 15 10.26 -4.02 3.99
C LYS A 15 10.01 -5.40 3.39
N ASP A 16 8.80 -5.93 3.56
CA ASP A 16 8.44 -7.28 3.13
C ASP A 16 7.63 -7.31 1.83
N THR A 17 7.54 -6.17 1.15
CA THR A 17 6.86 -6.05 -0.14
C THR A 17 7.88 -6.13 -1.28
N SER A 18 7.60 -6.94 -2.28
CA SER A 18 8.35 -6.97 -3.54
C SER A 18 7.55 -6.31 -4.65
N GLY A 19 8.22 -5.92 -5.72
CA GLY A 19 7.55 -5.36 -6.88
C GLY A 19 8.32 -4.23 -7.53
N LEU A 20 7.58 -3.40 -8.26
CA LEU A 20 8.15 -2.32 -9.05
C LEU A 20 8.41 -1.06 -8.22
N LEU A 21 9.49 -0.41 -8.52
CA LEU A 21 9.87 0.88 -7.95
C LEU A 21 10.21 1.84 -9.08
N VAL A 22 9.60 3.02 -9.07
CA VAL A 22 9.87 4.05 -10.06
C VAL A 22 10.94 5.00 -9.55
N ILE A 23 11.93 5.25 -10.38
CA ILE A 23 13.05 6.15 -10.05
C ILE A 23 13.13 7.25 -11.10
N ALA A 24 13.20 8.49 -10.67
CA ALA A 24 13.38 9.64 -11.57
C ALA A 24 14.82 9.74 -12.04
N LYS A 25 15.01 9.96 -13.33
CA LYS A 25 16.35 10.05 -13.95
C LYS A 25 16.85 11.48 -14.09
N ASN A 26 16.01 12.47 -13.83
CA ASN A 26 16.35 13.90 -13.88
C ASN A 26 15.40 14.70 -12.99
N ASN A 27 15.72 15.99 -12.79
CA ASN A 27 14.92 16.84 -11.90
C ASN A 27 13.49 17.07 -12.40
N ASN A 28 13.27 17.21 -13.69
CA ASN A 28 11.92 17.37 -14.24
C ASN A 28 11.06 16.14 -13.99
N ALA A 29 11.61 14.96 -14.23
CA ALA A 29 10.92 13.71 -13.92
C ALA A 29 10.66 13.57 -12.41
N HIS A 30 11.62 13.96 -11.58
CA HIS A 30 11.48 13.92 -10.12
C HIS A 30 10.32 14.80 -9.66
N GLU A 31 10.25 16.05 -10.11
CA GLU A 31 9.17 16.97 -9.74
C GLU A 31 7.80 16.46 -10.22
N ASN A 32 7.73 15.99 -11.45
CA ASN A 32 6.48 15.48 -12.03
C ASN A 32 5.97 14.24 -11.27
N LEU A 33 6.85 13.27 -11.04
CA LEU A 33 6.49 12.04 -10.32
C LEU A 33 6.14 12.32 -8.85
N SER A 34 6.90 13.18 -8.19
CA SER A 34 6.60 13.59 -6.80
C SER A 34 5.21 14.22 -6.69
N LYS A 35 4.86 15.04 -7.64
CA LYS A 35 3.53 15.65 -7.72
C LYS A 35 2.44 14.59 -7.90
N GLN A 36 2.64 13.64 -8.83
CA GLN A 36 1.67 12.56 -9.04
C GLN A 36 1.48 11.70 -7.78
N PHE A 37 2.56 11.40 -7.06
CA PHE A 37 2.46 10.65 -5.79
C PHE A 37 1.74 11.48 -4.72
N SER A 38 2.05 12.75 -4.58
CA SER A 38 1.39 13.61 -3.57
C SER A 38 -0.10 13.85 -3.87
N GLU A 39 -0.47 13.91 -5.13
CA GLU A 39 -1.86 14.09 -5.57
C GLU A 39 -2.62 12.76 -5.67
N HIS A 40 -1.95 11.64 -5.42
CA HIS A 40 -2.52 10.30 -5.54
C HIS A 40 -3.10 10.00 -6.93
N SER A 41 -2.51 10.57 -7.99
CA SER A 41 -2.94 10.34 -9.36
C SER A 41 -2.32 9.10 -10.00
N ILE A 42 -1.31 8.52 -9.36
CA ILE A 42 -0.69 7.27 -9.81
C ILE A 42 -1.55 6.09 -9.40
N HIS A 43 -1.84 5.21 -10.35
CA HIS A 43 -2.53 3.95 -10.08
C HIS A 43 -1.53 2.89 -9.64
N ARG A 44 -1.70 2.39 -8.41
CA ARG A 44 -0.85 1.33 -7.86
C ARG A 44 -1.70 0.10 -7.62
N ILE A 45 -1.21 -1.05 -8.07
CA ILE A 45 -1.87 -2.34 -7.91
C ILE A 45 -0.94 -3.26 -7.15
N TYR A 46 -1.46 -3.87 -6.09
CA TYR A 46 -0.77 -4.84 -5.26
C TYR A 46 -1.50 -6.17 -5.30
N HIS A 47 -0.77 -7.25 -5.37
CA HIS A 47 -1.33 -8.58 -5.15
C HIS A 47 -0.91 -9.08 -3.78
N LEU A 48 -1.84 -9.68 -3.05
CA LEU A 48 -1.55 -10.21 -1.73
C LEU A 48 -2.37 -11.47 -1.46
N MET A 49 -1.84 -12.32 -0.58
CA MET A 49 -2.56 -13.47 -0.06
C MET A 49 -3.07 -13.14 1.33
N VAL A 50 -4.34 -13.41 1.58
CA VAL A 50 -4.96 -13.22 2.89
C VAL A 50 -5.62 -14.50 3.36
N TRP A 51 -5.69 -14.67 4.67
CA TRP A 51 -6.44 -15.76 5.27
C TRP A 51 -7.94 -15.54 5.10
N GLY A 52 -8.65 -16.61 4.78
CA GLY A 52 -10.10 -16.59 4.66
C GLY A 52 -10.63 -15.99 3.37
N LYS A 53 -11.89 -15.64 3.39
CA LYS A 53 -12.61 -15.00 2.28
C LYS A 53 -12.99 -13.58 2.67
N LEU A 54 -12.84 -12.66 1.73
CA LEU A 54 -13.33 -11.30 1.90
C LEU A 54 -14.84 -11.24 1.57
N ARG A 55 -15.59 -10.57 2.41
CA ARG A 55 -17.02 -10.34 2.23
C ARG A 55 -17.35 -8.86 2.45
N PRO A 56 -17.73 -8.14 1.39
CA PRO A 56 -17.87 -8.58 -0.01
C PRO A 56 -16.51 -8.90 -0.66
N GLN A 57 -16.54 -9.60 -1.79
CA GLN A 57 -15.33 -9.96 -2.54
C GLN A 57 -14.67 -8.75 -3.23
N LYS A 58 -15.39 -7.68 -3.38
CA LYS A 58 -14.91 -6.42 -3.93
C LYS A 58 -15.41 -5.30 -3.03
N GLY A 59 -14.55 -4.37 -2.70
CA GLY A 59 -14.95 -3.29 -1.81
C GLY A 59 -13.90 -2.22 -1.62
N LYS A 60 -14.18 -1.37 -0.66
CA LYS A 60 -13.35 -0.24 -0.29
C LYS A 60 -13.15 -0.23 1.21
N ILE A 61 -11.92 -0.09 1.63
CA ILE A 61 -11.55 0.08 3.04
C ILE A 61 -11.08 1.52 3.21
N GLU A 62 -11.74 2.24 4.11
CA GLU A 62 -11.41 3.62 4.42
C GLU A 62 -11.17 3.73 5.91
N THR A 63 -9.94 4.03 6.29
CA THR A 63 -9.51 4.05 7.69
C THR A 63 -8.56 5.24 7.94
N LEU A 64 -8.25 5.44 9.20
CA LEU A 64 -7.20 6.36 9.63
C LEU A 64 -6.00 5.53 10.08
N ILE A 65 -4.83 5.85 9.58
CA ILE A 65 -3.57 5.19 9.95
C ILE A 65 -2.76 6.13 10.83
N THR A 66 -2.37 5.65 11.99
CA THR A 66 -1.58 6.40 12.96
C THR A 66 -0.48 5.52 13.56
N ARG A 67 0.49 6.13 14.23
CA ARG A 67 1.47 5.36 14.98
C ARG A 67 0.83 4.74 16.20
N SER A 68 1.18 3.49 16.49
CA SER A 68 0.70 2.81 17.68
C SER A 68 1.14 3.56 18.94
N SER A 69 0.21 3.76 19.87
CA SER A 69 0.50 4.35 21.19
C SER A 69 1.29 3.39 22.08
N LYS A 70 1.19 2.08 21.83
CA LYS A 70 1.89 1.03 22.58
C LYS A 70 3.30 0.78 22.04
N ASN A 71 3.50 0.86 20.72
CA ASN A 71 4.79 0.68 20.08
C ASN A 71 4.89 1.64 18.90
N ARG A 72 5.68 2.70 19.06
CA ARG A 72 5.80 3.76 18.06
C ARG A 72 6.49 3.35 16.76
N GLN A 73 7.11 2.17 16.73
CA GLN A 73 7.65 1.60 15.49
C GLN A 73 6.57 0.96 14.62
N LEU A 74 5.38 0.71 15.18
CA LEU A 74 4.26 0.11 14.48
C LEU A 74 3.22 1.17 14.11
N MET A 75 2.50 0.91 13.02
CA MET A 75 1.32 1.67 12.63
C MET A 75 0.07 0.90 13.02
N GLU A 76 -1.00 1.61 13.28
CA GLU A 76 -2.29 1.01 13.64
C GLU A 76 -3.45 1.79 13.02
N VAL A 77 -4.63 1.18 12.99
CA VAL A 77 -5.86 1.86 12.60
C VAL A 77 -6.31 2.77 13.74
N GLY A 78 -6.39 4.07 13.46
CA GLY A 78 -6.84 5.07 14.43
C GLY A 78 -8.36 5.18 14.48
N VAL A 79 -8.88 5.61 15.63
CA VAL A 79 -10.31 5.84 15.82
C VAL A 79 -10.70 7.28 15.47
N SER A 80 -9.92 8.25 15.93
CA SER A 80 -10.21 9.68 15.74
C SER A 80 -9.02 10.48 15.22
N LYS A 81 -7.83 9.88 15.23
CA LYS A 81 -6.59 10.52 14.80
C LYS A 81 -5.89 9.63 13.77
N GLY A 82 -5.15 10.28 12.88
CA GLY A 82 -4.34 9.58 11.91
C GLY A 82 -4.56 10.14 10.51
N LYS A 83 -3.77 9.61 9.58
CA LYS A 83 -3.84 9.98 8.17
C LYS A 83 -4.87 9.10 7.47
N LYS A 84 -5.76 9.71 6.70
CA LYS A 84 -6.77 8.99 5.93
C LYS A 84 -6.11 8.06 4.93
N ALA A 85 -6.54 6.80 4.94
CA ALA A 85 -6.09 5.77 4.02
C ALA A 85 -7.29 5.10 3.35
N ILE A 86 -7.23 4.98 2.04
CA ILE A 86 -8.28 4.36 1.24
C ILE A 86 -7.65 3.24 0.42
N THR A 87 -8.21 2.05 0.54
CA THR A 87 -7.79 0.89 -0.25
C THR A 87 -9.01 0.30 -0.93
N ASN A 88 -8.95 0.21 -2.25
CA ASN A 88 -9.94 -0.53 -3.02
C ASN A 88 -9.39 -1.93 -3.25
N TYR A 89 -10.21 -2.95 -3.08
CA TYR A 89 -9.78 -4.33 -3.27
C TYR A 89 -10.75 -5.12 -4.14
N LYS A 90 -10.21 -6.17 -4.75
CA LYS A 90 -10.98 -7.14 -5.51
C LYS A 90 -10.35 -8.51 -5.32
N THR A 91 -11.14 -9.47 -4.85
CA THR A 91 -10.69 -10.86 -4.76
C THR A 91 -10.56 -11.44 -6.16
N LEU A 92 -9.39 -11.97 -6.46
CA LEU A 92 -9.10 -12.58 -7.76
C LEU A 92 -9.38 -14.09 -7.74
N GLU A 93 -9.01 -14.78 -6.65
CA GLU A 93 -9.16 -16.22 -6.53
C GLU A 93 -9.25 -16.62 -5.07
N VAL A 94 -10.06 -17.63 -4.79
CA VAL A 94 -10.20 -18.22 -3.45
C VAL A 94 -9.71 -19.66 -3.50
N PHE A 95 -8.80 -20.02 -2.60
CA PHE A 95 -8.25 -21.37 -2.48
C PHE A 95 -8.86 -22.06 -1.26
N GLU A 96 -9.70 -23.05 -1.48
CA GLU A 96 -10.34 -23.83 -0.42
C GLU A 96 -9.91 -25.29 -0.53
N ASN A 97 -9.56 -25.86 0.61
CA ASN A 97 -9.20 -27.27 0.73
C ASN A 97 -9.56 -27.73 2.14
N GLU A 98 -10.09 -28.94 2.28
CA GLU A 98 -10.48 -29.52 3.56
C GLU A 98 -9.29 -29.67 4.53
N LYS A 99 -8.08 -29.76 3.99
CA LYS A 99 -6.83 -30.01 4.77
C LYS A 99 -6.09 -28.76 5.18
N ILE A 100 -6.37 -27.60 4.56
CA ILE A 100 -5.68 -26.34 4.83
C ILE A 100 -6.68 -25.21 5.02
N PRO A 101 -6.32 -24.17 5.78
CA PRO A 101 -7.15 -22.98 5.90
C PRO A 101 -7.39 -22.32 4.53
N THR A 102 -8.56 -21.68 4.38
CA THR A 102 -8.90 -20.94 3.18
C THR A 102 -7.98 -19.73 3.00
N LEU A 103 -7.52 -19.53 1.77
CA LEU A 103 -6.72 -18.38 1.35
C LEU A 103 -7.40 -17.67 0.21
N SER A 104 -7.21 -16.38 0.13
CA SER A 104 -7.68 -15.58 -1.01
C SER A 104 -6.53 -14.79 -1.61
N LEU A 105 -6.48 -14.77 -2.94
CA LEU A 105 -5.62 -13.87 -3.70
C LEU A 105 -6.43 -12.59 -4.01
N VAL A 106 -5.87 -11.48 -3.62
CA VAL A 106 -6.54 -10.18 -3.71
C VAL A 106 -5.71 -9.20 -4.52
#